data_ecb3103a3eb488ded7bc97864dc36876
#
_entry.id   ecb3103a3eb488ded7bc97864dc36876
#
_cell.length_a   1.000
_cell.length_b   1.000
_cell.length_c   1.000
_cell.angle_alpha   90.00
_cell.angle_beta   90.00
_cell.angle_gamma   90.00
#
_symmetry.space_group_name_H-M   'P 1'
#
loop_
_entity.id
_entity.type
_entity.pdbx_description
1 polymer ?
#
loop_
_entity_poly.entity_id
_entity_poly.type
_entity_poly.pdbx_seq_one_letter_code
_entity_poly.pdbx_strand_id
1 'polypeptide(L)'
;MQSSQLRRLFLDYFVARGHREVPSSSLVPADDPTLLFTNAGMVQFKRVFLGQEHRDYSRAVTSQKCVRAGGKHNDLEQVGLTRRHHTFFEMLGNFSFGEYFKEDAIAFAWEFVTS
;
A
#
# COMPACT_ATOMS: atom_id res chain seq x y z
N MET A 1 15.26 2.53 -15.06
CA MET A 1 14.53 3.51 -14.22
C MET A 1 14.83 3.23 -12.75
N GLN A 2 15.14 4.26 -12.01
CA GLN A 2 15.41 4.11 -10.59
C GLN A 2 14.11 3.99 -9.80
N SER A 3 14.18 3.36 -8.64
CA SER A 3 13.01 3.16 -7.79
C SER A 3 12.33 4.47 -7.41
N SER A 4 13.13 5.50 -7.12
CA SER A 4 12.55 6.79 -6.75
C SER A 4 11.79 7.43 -7.90
N GLN A 5 12.23 7.23 -9.12
CA GLN A 5 11.53 7.73 -10.30
C GLN A 5 10.22 6.99 -10.51
N LEU A 6 10.24 5.67 -10.36
CA LEU A 6 9.02 4.88 -10.51
C LEU A 6 8.01 5.26 -9.44
N ARG A 7 8.45 5.42 -8.20
CA ARG A 7 7.59 5.83 -7.10
C ARG A 7 6.91 7.16 -7.42
N ARG A 8 7.69 8.14 -7.87
CA ARG A 8 7.14 9.46 -8.16
C ARG A 8 6.18 9.43 -9.33
N LEU A 9 6.50 8.65 -10.37
CA LEU A 9 5.61 8.51 -11.51
C LEU A 9 4.27 7.91 -11.10
N PHE A 10 4.30 6.88 -10.27
CA PHE A 10 3.08 6.24 -9.80
C PHE A 10 2.23 7.20 -8.99
N LEU A 11 2.83 7.89 -8.03
CA LEU A 11 2.09 8.81 -7.18
C LEU A 11 1.49 9.96 -7.99
N ASP A 12 2.28 10.55 -8.89
CA ASP A 12 1.81 11.67 -9.70
C ASP A 12 0.69 11.25 -10.64
N TYR A 13 0.77 10.05 -11.20
CA TYR A 13 -0.27 9.54 -12.08
C TYR A 13 -1.62 9.55 -11.36
N PHE A 14 -1.67 8.98 -10.16
CA PHE A 14 -2.93 8.89 -9.43
C PHE A 14 -3.36 10.22 -8.81
N VAL A 15 -2.42 11.08 -8.44
CA VAL A 15 -2.77 12.42 -7.99
C VAL A 15 -3.48 13.19 -9.11
N ALA A 16 -3.00 13.06 -10.33
CA ALA A 16 -3.62 13.71 -11.48
C ALA A 16 -5.04 13.19 -11.74
N ARG A 17 -5.38 12.04 -11.17
CA ARG A 17 -6.69 11.42 -11.32
C ARG A 17 -7.52 11.51 -10.05
N GLY A 18 -7.26 12.53 -9.25
CA GLY A 18 -8.10 12.83 -8.10
C GLY A 18 -7.79 12.04 -6.84
N HIS A 19 -6.65 11.39 -6.78
CA HIS A 19 -6.25 10.68 -5.57
C HIS A 19 -5.39 11.57 -4.68
N ARG A 20 -5.66 11.50 -3.38
CA ARG A 20 -4.84 12.20 -2.40
C ARG A 20 -3.56 11.39 -2.16
N GLU A 21 -2.43 12.04 -2.29
CA GLU A 21 -1.17 11.40 -1.90
C GLU A 21 -1.09 11.38 -0.38
N VAL A 22 -1.05 10.17 0.20
CA VAL A 22 -1.02 9.99 1.64
C VAL A 22 0.34 9.42 2.01
N PRO A 23 1.01 10.00 3.01
CA PRO A 23 2.33 9.50 3.42
C PRO A 23 2.27 8.06 3.91
N SER A 24 3.40 7.38 3.79
CA SER A 24 3.57 6.06 4.38
C SER A 24 3.28 6.13 5.88
N SER A 25 2.50 5.19 6.39
CA SER A 25 2.29 5.11 7.83
C SER A 25 3.50 4.46 8.48
N SER A 26 3.51 4.47 9.82
CA SER A 26 4.58 3.85 10.59
C SER A 26 4.69 2.36 10.29
N LEU A 27 5.90 1.84 10.32
CA LEU A 27 6.11 0.41 10.20
C LEU A 27 5.53 -0.37 11.37
N VAL A 28 5.36 0.29 12.51
CA VAL A 28 4.73 -0.32 13.69
C VAL A 28 3.30 0.21 13.74
N PRO A 29 2.29 -0.64 13.45
CA PRO A 29 0.91 -0.17 13.43
C PRO A 29 0.42 0.14 14.85
N ALA A 30 -0.17 1.32 14.99
CA ALA A 30 -0.63 1.77 16.30
C ALA A 30 -2.00 1.19 16.66
N ASP A 31 -2.80 0.89 15.65
CA ASP A 31 -4.22 0.55 15.86
C ASP A 31 -4.56 -0.91 15.68
N ASP A 32 -3.60 -1.74 15.36
CA ASP A 32 -3.90 -3.15 15.11
C ASP A 32 -3.00 -4.03 15.95
N PRO A 33 -3.51 -4.49 17.09
CA PRO A 33 -2.71 -5.33 18.00
C PRO A 33 -2.38 -6.70 17.41
N THR A 34 -3.01 -7.07 16.31
CA THR A 34 -2.73 -8.36 15.70
C THR A 34 -1.52 -8.32 14.78
N LEU A 35 -1.01 -7.13 14.51
CA LEU A 35 0.14 -6.95 13.61
C LEU A 35 1.32 -6.38 14.38
N LEU A 36 2.48 -6.99 14.21
CA LEU A 36 3.73 -6.44 14.74
C LEU A 36 4.28 -5.34 13.84
N PHE A 37 4.10 -5.50 12.53
CA PHE A 37 4.61 -4.55 11.54
C PHE A 37 3.58 -4.30 10.47
N THR A 38 3.63 -3.13 9.86
CA THR A 38 2.80 -2.83 8.70
C THR A 38 3.25 -3.71 7.54
N ASN A 39 2.37 -4.55 7.04
CA ASN A 39 2.68 -5.51 6.00
C ASN A 39 1.99 -5.26 4.67
N ALA A 40 1.21 -4.20 4.57
CA ALA A 40 0.53 -3.84 3.33
C ALA A 40 0.09 -2.39 3.38
N GLY A 41 -0.10 -1.80 2.20
CA GLY A 41 -0.53 -0.41 2.10
C GLY A 41 -1.92 -0.16 2.64
N MET A 42 -2.76 -1.19 2.66
CA MET A 42 -4.13 -1.05 3.12
C MET A 42 -4.25 -0.89 4.64
N VAL A 43 -3.22 -1.26 5.39
CA VAL A 43 -3.31 -1.29 6.85
C VAL A 43 -3.74 0.06 7.43
N GLN A 44 -3.15 1.16 6.94
CA GLN A 44 -3.51 2.46 7.48
C GLN A 44 -4.91 2.92 7.13
N PHE A 45 -5.59 2.25 6.18
CA PHE A 45 -6.93 2.61 5.77
C PHE A 45 -7.97 1.61 6.26
N LYS A 46 -7.58 0.66 7.09
CA LYS A 46 -8.45 -0.43 7.52
C LYS A 46 -9.74 0.09 8.14
N ARG A 47 -9.63 1.09 9.02
CA ARG A 47 -10.81 1.64 9.67
C ARG A 47 -11.72 2.38 8.69
N VAL A 48 -11.14 2.99 7.67
CA VAL A 48 -11.93 3.66 6.64
C VAL A 48 -12.77 2.64 5.89
N PHE A 49 -12.17 1.53 5.49
CA PHE A 49 -12.88 0.47 4.78
C PHE A 49 -13.97 -0.18 5.65
N LEU A 50 -13.75 -0.23 6.95
CA LEU A 50 -14.74 -0.79 7.88
C LEU A 50 -15.83 0.20 8.27
N GLY A 51 -15.73 1.44 7.80
CA GLY A 51 -16.71 2.46 8.14
C GLY A 51 -16.53 3.04 9.54
N GLN A 52 -15.40 2.79 10.17
CA GLN A 52 -15.12 3.25 11.52
C GLN A 52 -14.41 4.59 11.57
N GLU A 53 -13.92 5.04 10.44
CA GLU A 53 -13.20 6.31 10.33
C GLU A 53 -13.58 6.99 9.03
N HIS A 54 -13.67 8.32 9.05
CA HIS A 54 -13.95 9.12 7.87
C HIS A 54 -12.75 9.97 7.55
N ARG A 55 -12.47 10.12 6.26
CA ARG A 55 -11.44 10.99 5.76
C ARG A 55 -12.05 12.02 4.84
N ASP A 56 -11.37 13.15 4.66
CA ASP A 56 -11.86 14.21 3.80
C ASP A 56 -11.56 13.98 2.32
N TYR A 57 -11.19 12.78 1.97
CA TYR A 57 -10.95 12.36 0.59
C TYR A 57 -11.49 10.95 0.40
N SER A 58 -11.89 10.65 -0.83
CA SER A 58 -12.44 9.33 -1.17
C SER A 58 -11.50 8.49 -2.03
N ARG A 59 -10.40 9.07 -2.48
CA ARG A 59 -9.37 8.37 -3.25
C ARG A 59 -8.01 8.67 -2.66
N ALA A 60 -7.17 7.65 -2.57
CA ALA A 60 -5.83 7.81 -2.02
C ALA A 60 -4.81 7.04 -2.85
N VAL A 61 -3.58 7.52 -2.86
CA VAL A 61 -2.45 6.83 -3.46
C VAL A 61 -1.30 6.90 -2.48
N THR A 62 -0.58 5.80 -2.33
CA THR A 62 0.52 5.72 -1.37
C THR A 62 1.70 4.95 -1.94
N SER A 63 2.87 5.24 -1.38
CA SER A 63 4.03 4.37 -1.44
C SER A 63 4.31 3.98 0.00
N GLN A 64 3.77 2.84 0.42
CA GLN A 64 3.81 2.41 1.81
C GLN A 64 5.03 1.55 2.08
N LYS A 65 5.77 1.91 3.10
CA LYS A 65 6.87 1.07 3.59
C LYS A 65 6.30 -0.08 4.39
N CYS A 66 6.75 -1.28 4.08
CA CYS A 66 6.20 -2.51 4.63
C CYS A 66 7.29 -3.44 5.06
N VAL A 67 6.95 -4.30 6.02
CA VAL A 67 7.82 -5.38 6.46
C VAL A 67 6.98 -6.64 6.53
N ARG A 68 7.50 -7.72 5.98
CA ARG A 68 6.91 -9.04 6.19
C ARG A 68 7.93 -9.92 6.87
N ALA A 69 7.47 -10.64 7.88
CA ALA A 69 8.29 -11.59 8.61
C ALA A 69 7.95 -12.99 8.17
N GLY A 70 8.87 -13.90 8.36
CA GLY A 70 8.66 -15.30 8.01
C GLY A 70 7.51 -15.93 8.76
N GLY A 71 7.20 -17.15 8.43
CA GLY A 71 6.12 -17.90 9.04
C GLY A 71 4.95 -18.04 8.11
N LYS A 72 4.04 -17.11 8.15
CA LYS A 72 2.83 -17.23 7.34
C LYS A 72 3.02 -16.98 5.86
N HIS A 73 4.07 -16.30 5.51
CA HIS A 73 4.36 -15.97 4.12
C HIS A 73 5.45 -16.93 3.66
N ASN A 74 5.06 -17.97 2.99
CA ASN A 74 5.95 -19.08 2.67
C ASN A 74 7.18 -18.71 1.91
N ASP A 75 7.07 -17.75 1.03
CA ASP A 75 8.23 -17.29 0.29
C ASP A 75 9.30 -16.72 1.21
N LEU A 76 8.90 -16.23 2.37
CA LEU A 76 9.83 -15.68 3.32
C LEU A 76 10.51 -16.76 4.16
N GLU A 77 9.91 -17.92 4.27
CA GLU A 77 10.54 -19.02 4.96
C GLU A 77 11.82 -19.41 4.28
N GLN A 78 11.84 -19.41 2.96
CA GLN A 78 13.03 -19.75 2.23
C GLN A 78 14.11 -18.71 2.38
N VAL A 79 13.72 -17.45 2.34
CA VAL A 79 14.64 -16.36 2.56
C VAL A 79 15.18 -16.43 3.98
N GLY A 80 14.36 -16.87 4.87
CA GLY A 80 14.65 -16.83 6.27
C GLY A 80 15.37 -18.01 6.85
N LEU A 81 16.10 -18.76 6.05
CA LEU A 81 16.90 -19.82 6.63
C LEU A 81 17.82 -19.33 7.71
N THR A 82 18.17 -18.06 7.63
CA THR A 82 18.85 -17.42 8.75
C THR A 82 17.79 -16.98 9.72
N ARG A 83 18.17 -16.51 10.86
CA ARG A 83 17.24 -16.03 11.84
C ARG A 83 16.58 -14.73 11.43
N ARG A 84 16.94 -14.21 10.33
CA ARG A 84 16.44 -12.94 9.90
C ARG A 84 15.31 -13.13 8.93
N HIS A 85 14.12 -13.27 9.38
CA HIS A 85 12.97 -13.58 8.55
C HIS A 85 12.18 -12.35 8.14
N HIS A 86 12.86 -11.23 7.94
CA HIS A 86 12.21 -9.97 7.62
C HIS A 86 12.56 -9.51 6.23
N THR A 87 11.55 -9.04 5.50
CA THR A 87 11.74 -8.42 4.18
C THR A 87 11.12 -7.03 4.22
N PHE A 88 11.93 -6.05 3.90
CA PHE A 88 11.47 -4.66 3.76
C PHE A 88 11.14 -4.38 2.31
N PHE A 89 10.04 -3.71 2.06
CA PHE A 89 9.66 -3.35 0.70
C PHE A 89 8.71 -2.18 0.72
N GLU A 90 8.48 -1.59 -0.46
CA GLU A 90 7.47 -0.55 -0.60
C GLU A 90 6.33 -1.10 -1.43
N MET A 91 5.11 -0.80 -1.03
CA MET A 91 3.92 -1.20 -1.76
C MET A 91 3.27 0.04 -2.34
N LEU A 92 3.21 0.11 -3.67
CA LEU A 92 2.53 1.20 -4.36
C LEU A 92 1.06 0.83 -4.44
N GLY A 93 0.21 1.67 -3.89
CA GLY A 93 -1.21 1.36 -3.82
C GLY A 93 -2.09 2.54 -4.14
N ASN A 94 -3.19 2.26 -4.79
CA ASN A 94 -4.24 3.24 -5.00
C ASN A 94 -5.52 2.68 -4.40
N PHE A 95 -6.28 3.54 -3.75
CA PHE A 95 -7.43 3.13 -2.96
C PHE A 95 -8.63 4.01 -3.28
N SER A 96 -9.81 3.41 -3.22
CA SER A 96 -11.06 4.13 -3.36
C SER A 96 -11.98 3.74 -2.21
N PHE A 97 -12.58 4.72 -1.58
CA PHE A 97 -13.49 4.49 -0.46
C PHE A 97 -14.91 4.74 -0.96
N GLY A 98 -15.36 3.84 -1.86
CA GLY A 98 -16.69 3.95 -2.44
C GLY A 98 -16.80 4.78 -3.71
N GLU A 99 -15.68 5.27 -4.22
CA GLU A 99 -15.69 6.14 -5.41
C GLU A 99 -15.74 5.36 -6.71
N TYR A 100 -14.96 4.30 -6.79
CA TYR A 100 -14.93 3.49 -8.00
C TYR A 100 -14.72 2.04 -7.61
N PHE A 101 -14.98 1.17 -8.57
CA PHE A 101 -14.94 -0.25 -8.35
C PHE A 101 -13.74 -0.87 -9.07
N LYS A 102 -13.67 -2.20 -8.99
CA LYS A 102 -12.58 -2.97 -9.54
C LYS A 102 -12.29 -2.64 -11.01
N GLU A 103 -13.30 -2.43 -11.81
CA GLU A 103 -13.12 -2.15 -13.23
C GLU A 103 -12.33 -0.88 -13.47
N ASP A 104 -12.65 0.16 -12.73
CA ASP A 104 -11.93 1.42 -12.85
C ASP A 104 -10.52 1.30 -12.34
N ALA A 105 -10.31 0.54 -11.27
CA ALA A 105 -8.98 0.32 -10.74
C ALA A 105 -8.10 -0.40 -11.77
N ILE A 106 -8.66 -1.38 -12.46
CA ILE A 106 -7.94 -2.12 -13.50
C ILE A 106 -7.62 -1.19 -14.67
N ALA A 107 -8.56 -0.35 -15.05
CA ALA A 107 -8.34 0.60 -16.15
C ALA A 107 -7.21 1.58 -15.83
N PHE A 108 -7.19 2.12 -14.61
CA PHE A 108 -6.11 3.01 -14.20
C PHE A 108 -4.77 2.30 -14.23
N ALA A 109 -4.72 1.08 -13.70
CA ALA A 109 -3.47 0.33 -13.67
C ALA A 109 -2.98 0.03 -15.08
N TRP A 110 -3.87 -0.37 -15.96
CA TRP A 110 -3.51 -0.65 -17.34
C TRP A 110 -2.96 0.58 -18.04
N GLU A 111 -3.63 1.71 -17.87
CA GLU A 111 -3.17 2.96 -18.46
C GLU A 111 -1.80 3.36 -17.95
N PHE A 112 -1.59 3.20 -16.64
CA PHE A 112 -0.30 3.55 -16.05
C PHE A 112 0.84 2.72 -16.64
N VAL A 113 0.66 1.40 -16.73
CA VAL A 113 1.75 0.53 -17.19
C VAL A 113 1.97 0.60 -18.69
N THR A 114 0.99 1.07 -19.46
CA THR A 114 1.09 1.15 -20.92
C THR A 114 1.40 2.54 -21.43
N SER A 115 1.40 3.54 -20.57
CA SER A 115 1.66 4.92 -20.97
C SER A 115 3.13 5.22 -21.22
#